data_ef28f83e541ea887e37ec0fec61243c2
#
_entry.id   ef28f83e541ea887e37ec0fec61243c2
#
_cell.length_a   1.000
_cell.length_b   1.000
_cell.length_c   1.000
_cell.angle_alpha   90.00
_cell.angle_beta   90.00
_cell.angle_gamma   90.00
#
_symmetry.space_group_name_H-M   'P 1'
#
loop_
_entity.id
_entity.type
_entity.pdbx_description
1 polymer ?
#
loop_
_entity_poly.entity_id
_entity_poly.type
_entity_poly.pdbx_seq_one_letter_code
_entity_poly.pdbx_strand_id
1 'polypeptide(L)'
;GGPSAGLMFSLAVIDKLTTGDLNGSKFVAGTGTIDPEGKVGPIGGITHKMVAAQEAGATVFLVPADNCDEARSMRDYGMELVKVDNLGQAVDALHILTSGGRPPSC
;
A
#
# COMPACT_ATOMS: atom_id res chain seq x y z
N GLY A 1 -1.91 7.78 11.68
CA GLY A 1 -0.85 7.89 12.64
C GLY A 1 -0.63 6.62 13.40
N GLY A 2 0.27 6.68 14.33
CA GLY A 2 0.63 5.56 15.15
C GLY A 2 1.20 4.40 14.34
N PRO A 3 1.00 3.16 14.80
CA PRO A 3 1.64 2.01 14.18
C PRO A 3 1.27 1.79 12.72
N SER A 4 0.10 2.21 12.30
CA SER A 4 -0.37 1.94 10.94
C SER A 4 0.38 2.74 9.87
N ALA A 5 1.18 3.72 10.26
CA ALA A 5 2.00 4.49 9.32
C ALA A 5 3.34 3.82 9.00
N GLY A 6 3.66 2.70 9.67
CA GLY A 6 4.99 2.08 9.58
C GLY A 6 5.39 1.69 8.17
N LEU A 7 4.48 1.04 7.43
CA LEU A 7 4.77 0.58 6.07
C LEU A 7 5.16 1.75 5.17
N MET A 8 4.30 2.76 5.06
CA MET A 8 4.54 3.84 4.12
C MET A 8 5.73 4.71 4.54
N PHE A 9 5.93 4.90 5.85
CA PHE A 9 7.11 5.60 6.33
C PHE A 9 8.39 4.85 5.94
N SER A 10 8.41 3.53 6.14
CA SER A 10 9.58 2.71 5.79
C SER A 10 9.88 2.77 4.30
N LEU A 11 8.84 2.72 3.46
CA LEU A 11 9.03 2.82 2.02
C LEU A 11 9.58 4.19 1.62
N ALA A 12 9.12 5.24 2.25
CA ALA A 12 9.62 6.58 1.98
C ALA A 12 11.12 6.70 2.31
N VAL A 13 11.55 6.05 3.39
CA VAL A 13 12.96 6.06 3.77
C VAL A 13 13.82 5.23 2.81
N ILE A 14 13.33 4.03 2.45
CA ILE A 14 14.12 3.09 1.63
C ILE A 14 14.18 3.53 0.18
N ASP A 15 13.04 3.86 -0.42
CA ASP A 15 12.95 4.14 -1.86
C ASP A 15 12.86 5.63 -2.14
N LYS A 16 12.95 6.46 -1.11
CA LYS A 16 12.74 7.90 -1.24
C LYS A 16 11.41 8.22 -1.92
N LEU A 17 10.42 7.36 -1.67
CA LEU A 17 9.08 7.50 -2.23
C LEU A 17 8.40 8.71 -1.61
N THR A 18 7.93 9.62 -2.42
CA THR A 18 7.04 10.67 -1.94
C THR A 18 5.62 10.12 -1.98
N THR A 19 4.87 10.38 -0.89
CA THR A 19 3.46 9.99 -0.88
C THR A 19 2.76 10.76 -1.97
N GLY A 20 2.32 10.10 -2.99
CA GLY A 20 1.51 10.71 -3.99
C GLY A 20 1.93 10.51 -5.41
N ASP A 21 3.19 10.30 -5.68
CA ASP A 21 3.59 10.22 -7.08
C ASP A 21 4.69 9.19 -7.29
N LEU A 22 4.42 8.25 -8.18
CA LEU A 22 5.39 7.27 -8.62
C LEU A 22 5.50 7.38 -10.13
N ASN A 23 6.60 7.96 -10.60
CA ASN A 23 6.85 8.17 -12.03
C ASN A 23 5.81 9.05 -12.71
N GLY A 24 5.17 9.94 -11.97
CA GLY A 24 4.25 10.89 -12.55
C GLY A 24 2.91 10.33 -13.01
N SER A 25 2.74 9.00 -13.05
CA SER A 25 1.52 8.40 -13.57
C SER A 25 0.76 7.58 -12.54
N LYS A 26 1.41 7.23 -11.43
CA LYS A 26 0.76 6.42 -10.40
C LYS A 26 0.92 7.07 -9.04
N PHE A 27 -0.19 7.19 -8.35
CA PHE A 27 -0.22 7.69 -7.00
C PHE A 27 -0.43 6.47 -6.09
N VAL A 28 0.59 6.10 -5.33
CA VAL A 28 0.56 4.92 -4.46
C VAL A 28 0.28 5.36 -3.04
N ALA A 29 -0.80 4.85 -2.48
CA ALA A 29 -1.10 4.98 -1.06
C ALA A 29 -1.04 3.60 -0.42
N GLY A 30 -1.14 3.52 0.88
CA GLY A 30 -1.13 2.24 1.56
C GLY A 30 -1.13 2.41 3.06
N THR A 31 -1.21 1.28 3.76
CA THR A 31 -1.19 1.24 5.20
C THR A 31 -0.63 -0.08 5.69
N GLY A 32 -0.17 -0.11 6.92
CA GLY A 32 0.34 -1.33 7.53
C GLY A 32 1.30 -1.02 8.65
N THR A 33 1.34 -1.92 9.65
CA THR A 33 2.37 -1.87 10.67
C THR A 33 3.62 -2.58 10.14
N ILE A 34 4.77 -2.25 10.69
CA ILE A 34 6.03 -2.93 10.38
C ILE A 34 6.64 -3.41 11.68
N ASP A 35 7.00 -4.69 11.76
CA ASP A 35 7.71 -5.21 12.90
C ASP A 35 9.23 -5.18 12.67
N PRO A 36 10.05 -5.52 13.69
CA PRO A 36 11.51 -5.48 13.53
C PRO A 36 12.07 -6.39 12.45
N GLU A 37 11.35 -7.44 12.05
CA GLU A 37 11.77 -8.34 10.99
C GLU A 37 11.27 -7.88 9.62
N GLY A 38 10.57 -6.76 9.55
CA GLY A 38 10.06 -6.25 8.29
C GLY A 38 8.72 -6.83 7.88
N LYS A 39 8.03 -7.53 8.79
CA LYS A 39 6.72 -8.08 8.48
C LYS A 39 5.67 -6.98 8.53
N VAL A 40 4.80 -6.96 7.52
CA VAL A 40 3.68 -6.03 7.47
C VAL A 40 2.51 -6.65 8.22
N GLY A 41 2.00 -5.92 9.21
CA GLY A 41 0.86 -6.38 9.99
C GLY A 41 -0.43 -5.68 9.61
N PRO A 42 -1.56 -6.30 9.98
CA PRO A 42 -2.88 -5.75 9.67
C PRO A 42 -3.18 -4.49 10.49
N ILE A 43 -4.14 -3.73 9.98
CA ILE A 43 -4.60 -2.53 10.67
C ILE A 43 -6.12 -2.58 10.80
N GLY A 44 -6.66 -1.74 11.68
CA GLY A 44 -8.10 -1.54 11.76
C GLY A 44 -8.54 -0.42 10.83
N GLY A 45 -9.79 -0.49 10.38
CA GLY A 45 -10.35 0.58 9.58
C GLY A 45 -9.80 0.69 8.18
N ILE A 46 -9.41 -0.43 7.55
CA ILE A 46 -8.86 -0.42 6.19
C ILE A 46 -9.81 0.27 5.21
N THR A 47 -11.11 0.11 5.43
CA THR A 47 -12.12 0.66 4.53
C THR A 47 -12.10 2.18 4.54
N HIS A 48 -11.96 2.79 5.70
CA HIS A 48 -11.86 4.24 5.81
C HIS A 48 -10.60 4.78 5.14
N LYS A 49 -9.50 4.02 5.28
CA LYS A 49 -8.25 4.43 4.67
C LYS A 49 -8.30 4.32 3.14
N MET A 50 -9.01 3.33 2.62
CA MET A 50 -9.20 3.21 1.18
C MET A 50 -10.00 4.38 0.62
N VAL A 51 -11.07 4.77 1.32
CA VAL A 51 -11.87 5.92 0.89
C VAL A 51 -11.02 7.19 0.89
N ALA A 52 -10.27 7.42 1.95
CA ALA A 52 -9.42 8.60 2.05
C ALA A 52 -8.37 8.63 0.95
N ALA A 53 -7.78 7.47 0.64
CA ALA A 53 -6.78 7.37 -0.42
C ALA A 53 -7.39 7.70 -1.78
N GLN A 54 -8.56 7.15 -2.04
CA GLN A 54 -9.26 7.41 -3.31
C GLN A 54 -9.60 8.90 -3.44
N GLU A 55 -10.07 9.51 -2.37
CA GLU A 55 -10.40 10.95 -2.38
C GLU A 55 -9.17 11.80 -2.61
N ALA A 56 -8.01 11.34 -2.16
CA ALA A 56 -6.75 12.04 -2.39
C ALA A 56 -6.20 11.82 -3.80
N GLY A 57 -6.80 10.93 -4.58
CA GLY A 57 -6.39 10.67 -5.96
C GLY A 57 -5.53 9.45 -6.15
N ALA A 58 -5.41 8.58 -5.14
CA ALA A 58 -4.59 7.38 -5.26
C ALA A 58 -5.13 6.44 -6.34
N THR A 59 -4.23 5.83 -7.09
CA THR A 59 -4.58 4.84 -8.12
C THR A 59 -4.15 3.44 -7.72
N VAL A 60 -3.28 3.33 -6.73
CA VAL A 60 -2.79 2.05 -6.20
C VAL A 60 -2.87 2.12 -4.68
N PHE A 61 -3.29 1.04 -4.04
CA PHE A 61 -3.32 0.96 -2.59
C PHE A 61 -2.65 -0.32 -2.13
N LEU A 62 -1.60 -0.17 -1.30
CA LEU A 62 -0.89 -1.31 -0.73
C LEU A 62 -1.66 -1.79 0.50
N VAL A 63 -2.05 -3.06 0.49
CA VAL A 63 -2.93 -3.67 1.50
C VAL A 63 -2.14 -4.73 2.25
N PRO A 64 -2.09 -4.66 3.59
CA PRO A 64 -1.50 -5.77 4.35
C PRO A 64 -2.21 -7.07 4.00
N ALA A 65 -1.45 -8.16 3.82
CA ALA A 65 -2.01 -9.43 3.38
C ALA A 65 -3.21 -9.85 4.24
N ASP A 66 -3.13 -9.65 5.55
CA ASP A 66 -4.20 -10.04 6.47
C ASP A 66 -5.44 -9.14 6.37
N ASN A 67 -5.35 -8.03 5.68
CA ASN A 67 -6.50 -7.15 5.41
C ASN A 67 -7.11 -7.38 4.02
N CYS A 68 -6.53 -8.27 3.21
CA CYS A 68 -6.99 -8.43 1.83
C CYS A 68 -8.45 -8.86 1.73
N ASP A 69 -8.89 -9.79 2.59
CA ASP A 69 -10.28 -10.23 2.54
C ASP A 69 -11.24 -9.07 2.82
N GLU A 70 -10.93 -8.27 3.83
CA GLU A 70 -11.74 -7.11 4.15
C GLU A 70 -11.71 -6.08 3.01
N ALA A 71 -10.53 -5.82 2.45
CA ALA A 71 -10.40 -4.86 1.36
C ALA A 71 -11.17 -5.29 0.12
N ARG A 72 -11.15 -6.60 -0.21
CA ARG A 72 -11.87 -7.11 -1.37
C ARG A 72 -13.38 -7.11 -1.19
N SER A 73 -13.85 -7.19 0.05
CA SER A 73 -15.29 -7.20 0.31
C SER A 73 -15.93 -5.85 0.03
N MET A 74 -15.14 -4.83 -0.21
CA MET A 74 -15.59 -3.50 -0.52
C MET A 74 -15.28 -3.15 -1.95
N ARG A 75 -15.83 -2.01 -2.39
CA ARG A 75 -15.47 -1.42 -3.66
C ARG A 75 -13.99 -0.99 -3.60
N ASP A 76 -13.27 -1.21 -4.69
CA ASP A 76 -11.86 -0.80 -4.77
C ASP A 76 -11.70 0.70 -5.08
N TYR A 77 -12.79 1.38 -5.34
CA TYR A 77 -12.80 2.81 -5.65
C TYR A 77 -11.90 3.17 -6.83
N GLY A 78 -11.73 2.22 -7.76
CA GLY A 78 -10.89 2.45 -8.94
C GLY A 78 -9.40 2.32 -8.67
N MET A 79 -9.02 1.83 -7.49
CA MET A 79 -7.62 1.61 -7.16
C MET A 79 -7.21 0.18 -7.41
N GLU A 80 -5.98 -0.03 -7.83
CA GLU A 80 -5.37 -1.35 -7.87
C GLU A 80 -4.98 -1.74 -6.45
N LEU A 81 -5.49 -2.89 -5.95
CA LEU A 81 -5.19 -3.35 -4.59
C LEU A 81 -4.01 -4.32 -4.65
N VAL A 82 -2.91 -3.94 -4.03
CA VAL A 82 -1.67 -4.70 -4.05
C VAL A 82 -1.45 -5.33 -2.69
N LYS A 83 -1.31 -6.67 -2.67
CA LYS A 83 -1.10 -7.41 -1.42
C LYS A 83 0.36 -7.34 -1.01
N VAL A 84 0.64 -6.97 0.24
CA VAL A 84 2.00 -6.97 0.78
C VAL A 84 2.01 -7.68 2.13
N ASP A 85 3.01 -8.54 2.33
CA ASP A 85 3.17 -9.32 3.56
C ASP A 85 4.44 -8.94 4.31
N ASN A 86 5.41 -8.36 3.60
CA ASN A 86 6.64 -7.89 4.23
C ASN A 86 7.20 -6.72 3.44
N LEU A 87 8.18 -6.05 4.03
CA LEU A 87 8.74 -4.84 3.45
C LEU A 87 9.42 -5.11 2.10
N GLY A 88 10.10 -6.26 1.97
CA GLY A 88 10.72 -6.64 0.69
C GLY A 88 9.71 -6.76 -0.43
N GLN A 89 8.56 -7.38 -0.15
CA GLN A 89 7.49 -7.48 -1.15
C GLN A 89 6.94 -6.11 -1.52
N ALA A 90 6.84 -5.21 -0.55
CA ALA A 90 6.37 -3.86 -0.83
C ALA A 90 7.33 -3.11 -1.76
N VAL A 91 8.63 -3.22 -1.49
CA VAL A 91 9.66 -2.63 -2.35
C VAL A 91 9.59 -3.23 -3.75
N ASP A 92 9.51 -4.56 -3.85
CA ASP A 92 9.38 -5.23 -5.14
C ASP A 92 8.14 -4.76 -5.89
N ALA A 93 7.02 -4.61 -5.19
CA ALA A 93 5.79 -4.15 -5.81
C ALA A 93 5.96 -2.75 -6.41
N LEU A 94 6.64 -1.85 -5.70
CA LEU A 94 6.90 -0.51 -6.23
C LEU A 94 7.75 -0.58 -7.51
N HIS A 95 8.76 -1.44 -7.53
CA HIS A 95 9.60 -1.60 -8.73
C HIS A 95 8.80 -2.17 -9.90
N ILE A 96 7.93 -3.15 -9.63
CA ILE A 96 7.07 -3.72 -10.67
C ILE A 96 6.13 -2.65 -11.23
N LEU A 97 5.52 -1.86 -10.36
CA LEU A 97 4.63 -0.77 -10.79
C LEU A 97 5.38 0.26 -11.63
N THR A 98 6.61 0.59 -11.22
CA THR A 98 7.44 1.54 -11.95
C THR A 98 7.73 1.07 -13.36
N SER A 99 7.90 -0.23 -13.56
CA SER A 99 8.18 -0.80 -14.88
C SER A 99 6.92 -1.10 -15.68
N GLY A 100 5.75 -0.74 -15.18
CA GLY A 100 4.48 -0.94 -15.89
C GLY A 100 3.86 -2.31 -15.69
N GLY A 101 4.42 -3.13 -14.80
CA GLY A 101 3.88 -4.46 -14.51
C GLY A 101 2.78 -4.42 -13.47
N ARG A 102 2.30 -5.62 -13.12
CA ARG A 102 1.25 -5.80 -12.12
C ARG A 102 1.79 -6.65 -10.97
N PRO A 103 1.97 -6.06 -9.78
CA PRO A 103 2.37 -6.84 -8.62
C PRO A 103 1.21 -7.71 -8.12
N PRO A 104 1.49 -8.66 -7.21
CA PRO A 104 0.43 -9.50 -6.65
C PRO A 104 -0.71 -8.67 -6.07
N SER A 105 -1.93 -9.04 -6.39
CA SER A 105 -3.12 -8.34 -5.89
C SER A 105 -3.78 -9.14 -4.76
N CYS A 106 -4.61 -8.45 -4.03
CA CYS A 106 -5.46 -9.11 -3.04
C CYS A 106 -6.36 -10.16 -3.66
#